data_ddf8522e1738b66f2f5773f61d4875fb
#
_entry.id   ddf8522e1738b66f2f5773f61d4875fb
#
_cell.length_a   1.000
_cell.length_b   1.000
_cell.length_c   1.000
_cell.angle_alpha   90.00
_cell.angle_beta   90.00
_cell.angle_gamma   90.00
#
_symmetry.space_group_name_H-M   'P 1'
#
loop_
_entity.id
_entity.type
_entity.pdbx_description
1 polymer ?
#
loop_
_entity_poly.entity_id
_entity_poly.type
_entity_poly.pdbx_seq_one_letter_code
_entity_poly.pdbx_strand_id
1 'polypeptide(L)'
;MSKVRPDDLDTETEGEQPFVLDIRPREDYQARHIDGSYNLPVYHDLRSGDEDALRQRLDEIPRNREIVTVCKMGVVAKQATRILVDEGYEATTLAGGMSGWRGYQSGTLGYKIRSLLWRLY
;
A
#
# COMPACT_ATOMS: atom_id res chain seq x y z
N MET A 1 11.69 8.70 -0.64
CA MET A 1 10.47 7.99 -0.35
C MET A 1 10.75 6.54 -0.03
N SER A 2 10.16 6.07 1.00
CA SER A 2 10.46 4.74 1.51
C SER A 2 9.36 3.74 1.18
N LYS A 3 9.73 2.48 1.32
CA LYS A 3 8.79 1.36 1.29
C LYS A 3 8.71 0.80 2.70
N VAL A 4 7.54 0.32 3.08
CA VAL A 4 7.38 -0.46 4.29
C VAL A 4 7.23 -1.92 3.91
N ARG A 5 7.88 -2.80 4.64
CA ARG A 5 7.80 -4.24 4.40
C ARG A 5 6.61 -4.81 5.17
N PRO A 6 6.06 -5.95 4.74
CA PRO A 6 4.91 -6.54 5.44
C PRO A 6 5.16 -6.79 6.93
N ASP A 7 6.33 -7.26 7.31
CA ASP A 7 6.64 -7.49 8.73
C ASP A 7 6.73 -6.20 9.52
N ASP A 8 7.17 -5.11 8.90
CA ASP A 8 7.20 -3.81 9.55
C ASP A 8 5.79 -3.29 9.79
N LEU A 9 4.90 -3.44 8.81
CA LEU A 9 3.51 -3.03 8.94
C LEU A 9 2.80 -3.80 10.06
N ASP A 10 3.04 -5.09 10.15
CA ASP A 10 2.41 -5.94 11.15
C ASP A 10 2.88 -5.59 12.57
N THR A 11 4.15 -5.21 12.74
CA THR A 11 4.69 -4.85 14.04
C THR A 11 4.33 -3.43 14.48
N GLU A 12 3.85 -2.60 13.58
CA GLU A 12 3.40 -1.25 13.89
C GLU A 12 1.99 -1.22 14.47
N THR A 13 1.48 -2.36 14.92
CA THR A 13 0.12 -2.46 15.47
C THR A 13 -0.01 -1.86 16.86
N GLU A 14 1.09 -1.59 17.54
CA GLU A 14 1.05 -0.98 18.86
C GLU A 14 1.22 0.53 18.72
N GLY A 15 0.23 1.28 19.21
CA GLY A 15 0.22 2.71 19.11
C GLY A 15 -0.65 3.16 17.95
N GLU A 16 -0.24 4.23 17.27
CA GLU A 16 -1.01 4.81 16.19
C GLU A 16 -0.74 4.05 14.90
N GLN A 17 -1.73 3.27 14.47
CA GLN A 17 -1.59 2.47 13.27
C GLN A 17 -1.67 3.34 12.01
N PRO A 18 -0.90 2.99 10.97
CA PRO A 18 -1.03 3.67 9.69
C PRO A 18 -2.39 3.38 9.05
N PHE A 19 -2.81 4.29 8.20
CA PHE A 19 -3.99 4.11 7.38
C PHE A 19 -3.57 3.35 6.13
N VAL A 20 -4.10 2.14 5.94
CA VAL A 20 -3.74 1.32 4.79
C VAL A 20 -4.70 1.61 3.65
N LEU A 21 -4.19 2.17 2.57
CA LEU A 21 -4.96 2.57 1.41
C LEU A 21 -4.75 1.55 0.29
N ASP A 22 -5.77 0.73 0.04
CA ASP A 22 -5.73 -0.31 -0.99
C ASP A 22 -6.34 0.25 -2.27
N ILE A 23 -5.51 0.44 -3.30
CA ILE A 23 -5.93 1.06 -4.55
C ILE A 23 -6.36 0.05 -5.62
N ARG A 24 -6.41 -1.24 -5.28
CA ARG A 24 -6.80 -2.28 -6.24
C ARG A 24 -8.27 -2.15 -6.64
N PRO A 25 -8.64 -2.76 -7.78
CA PRO A 25 -10.05 -2.86 -8.15
C PRO A 25 -10.88 -3.46 -7.01
N ARG A 26 -12.14 -3.06 -6.94
CA ARG A 26 -13.04 -3.47 -5.87
C ARG A 26 -13.15 -4.99 -5.73
N GLU A 27 -13.22 -5.70 -6.83
CA GLU A 27 -13.36 -7.16 -6.84
C GLU A 27 -12.18 -7.82 -6.15
N ASP A 28 -10.98 -7.33 -6.40
CA ASP A 28 -9.76 -7.87 -5.77
C ASP A 28 -9.76 -7.60 -4.29
N TYR A 29 -10.15 -6.40 -3.90
CA TYR A 29 -10.24 -6.02 -2.49
C TYR A 29 -11.27 -6.88 -1.76
N GLN A 30 -12.44 -7.09 -2.35
CA GLN A 30 -13.50 -7.89 -1.73
C GLN A 30 -13.09 -9.35 -1.56
N ALA A 31 -12.32 -9.88 -2.51
CA ALA A 31 -11.85 -11.26 -2.44
C ALA A 31 -10.87 -11.45 -1.28
N ARG A 32 -9.98 -10.48 -1.07
CA ARG A 32 -9.00 -10.55 0.01
C ARG A 32 -8.36 -9.18 0.21
N HIS A 33 -8.22 -8.76 1.47
CA HIS A 33 -7.56 -7.50 1.79
C HIS A 33 -6.96 -7.54 3.20
N ILE A 34 -6.13 -6.56 3.49
CA ILE A 34 -5.55 -6.41 4.83
C ILE A 34 -6.64 -5.87 5.75
N ASP A 35 -6.80 -6.48 6.92
CA ASP A 35 -7.79 -6.06 7.90
C ASP A 35 -7.60 -4.59 8.24
N GLY A 36 -8.71 -3.84 8.21
CA GLY A 36 -8.69 -2.41 8.51
C GLY A 36 -8.28 -1.52 7.35
N SER A 37 -7.94 -2.10 6.18
CA SER A 37 -7.61 -1.29 5.02
C SER A 37 -8.85 -0.66 4.40
N TYR A 38 -8.63 0.45 3.70
CA TYR A 38 -9.68 1.19 2.99
C TYR A 38 -9.47 1.07 1.50
N ASN A 39 -10.51 0.68 0.76
CA ASN A 39 -10.41 0.52 -0.68
C ASN A 39 -10.76 1.80 -1.42
N LEU A 40 -9.81 2.30 -2.20
CA LEU A 40 -9.99 3.41 -3.11
C LEU A 40 -9.58 2.91 -4.50
N PRO A 41 -10.51 2.37 -5.30
CA PRO A 41 -10.17 1.60 -6.50
C PRO A 41 -9.76 2.47 -7.69
N VAL A 42 -8.58 3.08 -7.62
CA VAL A 42 -8.03 3.95 -8.66
C VAL A 42 -6.88 3.30 -9.46
N TYR A 43 -6.71 1.99 -9.30
CA TYR A 43 -5.61 1.27 -9.94
C TYR A 43 -5.55 1.50 -11.44
N HIS A 44 -6.66 1.27 -12.14
CA HIS A 44 -6.68 1.40 -13.61
C HIS A 44 -6.47 2.84 -14.05
N ASP A 45 -7.00 3.78 -13.30
CA ASP A 45 -6.83 5.21 -13.61
C ASP A 45 -5.36 5.60 -13.51
N LEU A 46 -4.70 5.24 -12.42
CA LEU A 46 -3.29 5.57 -12.24
C LEU A 46 -2.41 4.88 -13.26
N ARG A 47 -2.73 3.63 -13.56
CA ARG A 47 -1.97 2.88 -14.56
C ARG A 47 -2.05 3.52 -15.93
N SER A 48 -3.18 4.14 -16.27
CA SER A 48 -3.37 4.84 -17.54
C SER A 48 -2.90 6.30 -17.50
N GLY A 49 -2.38 6.77 -16.35
CA GLY A 49 -1.84 8.12 -16.22
C GLY A 49 -2.83 9.16 -15.71
N ASP A 50 -4.02 8.74 -15.30
CA ASP A 50 -5.02 9.66 -14.75
C ASP A 50 -4.83 9.86 -13.26
N GLU A 51 -3.99 10.82 -12.89
CA GLU A 51 -3.71 11.13 -11.49
C GLU A 51 -4.85 11.87 -10.80
N ASP A 52 -5.71 12.53 -11.58
CA ASP A 52 -6.84 13.27 -11.02
C ASP A 52 -7.84 12.35 -10.35
N ALA A 53 -7.91 11.09 -10.77
CA ALA A 53 -8.79 10.13 -10.12
C ALA A 53 -8.49 10.00 -8.61
N LEU A 54 -7.21 10.08 -8.23
CA LEU A 54 -6.83 10.07 -6.83
C LEU A 54 -6.99 11.45 -6.19
N ARG A 55 -6.54 12.50 -6.88
CA ARG A 55 -6.56 13.85 -6.32
C ARG A 55 -7.98 14.33 -6.01
N GLN A 56 -8.96 13.89 -6.75
CA GLN A 56 -10.36 14.24 -6.52
C GLN A 56 -10.97 13.54 -5.31
N ARG A 57 -10.27 12.55 -4.75
CA ARG A 57 -10.77 11.75 -3.63
C ARG A 57 -9.93 11.87 -2.36
N LEU A 58 -9.11 12.90 -2.27
CA LEU A 58 -8.24 13.10 -1.10
C LEU A 58 -9.02 13.33 0.19
N ASP A 59 -10.25 13.81 0.11
CA ASP A 59 -11.12 14.01 1.27
C ASP A 59 -11.48 12.70 1.98
N GLU A 60 -11.30 11.56 1.32
CA GLU A 60 -11.52 10.24 1.92
C GLU A 60 -10.29 9.75 2.70
N ILE A 61 -9.17 10.44 2.61
CA ILE A 61 -7.89 10.00 3.19
C ILE A 61 -7.51 10.92 4.33
N PRO A 62 -7.36 10.39 5.56
CA PRO A 62 -7.02 11.24 6.72
C PRO A 62 -5.63 11.84 6.58
N ARG A 63 -5.50 13.11 6.99
CA ARG A 63 -4.23 13.83 6.89
C ARG A 63 -3.35 13.71 8.12
N ASN A 64 -3.90 13.23 9.21
CA ASN A 64 -3.20 13.16 10.50
C ASN A 64 -2.63 11.77 10.79
N ARG A 65 -2.54 10.92 9.78
CA ARG A 65 -2.02 9.56 9.91
C ARG A 65 -1.04 9.28 8.78
N GLU A 66 -0.09 8.41 9.06
CA GLU A 66 0.77 7.86 8.03
C GLU A 66 -0.08 6.99 7.09
N ILE A 67 0.15 7.10 5.79
CA ILE A 67 -0.57 6.33 4.78
C ILE A 67 0.36 5.26 4.20
N VAL A 68 -0.13 4.04 4.13
CA VAL A 68 0.56 2.94 3.44
C VAL A 68 -0.29 2.53 2.25
N THR A 69 0.24 2.72 1.04
CA THR A 69 -0.48 2.37 -0.17
C THR A 69 -0.23 0.92 -0.57
N VAL A 70 -1.27 0.25 -1.06
CA VAL A 70 -1.23 -1.16 -1.42
C VAL A 70 -1.82 -1.37 -2.80
N CYS A 71 -1.11 -2.11 -3.65
CA CYS A 71 -1.67 -2.67 -4.88
C CYS A 71 -1.22 -4.14 -4.96
N LYS A 72 -1.38 -4.78 -6.11
CA LYS A 72 -1.07 -6.21 -6.23
C LYS A 72 0.41 -6.51 -6.00
N MET A 73 1.29 -5.77 -6.68
CA MET A 73 2.74 -6.01 -6.68
C MET A 73 3.57 -4.84 -6.13
N GLY A 74 2.93 -3.73 -5.80
CA GLY A 74 3.63 -2.56 -5.30
C GLY A 74 4.09 -1.57 -6.37
N VAL A 75 3.79 -1.83 -7.64
CA VAL A 75 4.26 -0.97 -8.74
C VAL A 75 3.40 0.27 -8.89
N VAL A 76 2.09 0.09 -9.09
CA VAL A 76 1.17 1.22 -9.27
C VAL A 76 0.99 2.00 -7.97
N ALA A 77 1.05 1.32 -6.83
CA ALA A 77 0.96 1.98 -5.54
C ALA A 77 2.06 3.03 -5.34
N LYS A 78 3.21 2.88 -5.98
CA LYS A 78 4.28 3.91 -5.92
C LYS A 78 3.82 5.22 -6.53
N GLN A 79 3.00 5.17 -7.58
CA GLN A 79 2.42 6.39 -8.16
C GLN A 79 1.48 7.07 -7.17
N ALA A 80 0.64 6.27 -6.51
CA ALA A 80 -0.26 6.80 -5.49
C ALA A 80 0.52 7.45 -4.35
N THR A 81 1.58 6.79 -3.89
CA THR A 81 2.43 7.34 -2.83
C THR A 81 3.03 8.67 -3.24
N ARG A 82 3.56 8.78 -4.46
CA ARG A 82 4.14 10.02 -4.94
C ARG A 82 3.11 11.15 -4.97
N ILE A 83 1.91 10.87 -5.46
CA ILE A 83 0.82 11.86 -5.48
C ILE A 83 0.50 12.32 -4.06
N LEU A 84 0.37 11.38 -3.13
CA LEU A 84 0.04 11.70 -1.75
C LEU A 84 1.14 12.54 -1.10
N VAL A 85 2.40 12.21 -1.33
CA VAL A 85 3.52 13.01 -0.81
C VAL A 85 3.48 14.41 -1.38
N ASP A 86 3.21 14.56 -2.68
CA ASP A 86 3.08 15.86 -3.33
C ASP A 86 1.94 16.68 -2.73
N GLU A 87 0.90 16.01 -2.23
CA GLU A 87 -0.27 16.64 -1.61
C GLU A 87 -0.11 16.84 -0.10
N GLY A 88 1.08 16.60 0.45
CA GLY A 88 1.39 16.89 1.84
C GLY A 88 1.17 15.75 2.82
N TYR A 89 0.92 14.54 2.34
CA TYR A 89 0.76 13.36 3.20
C TYR A 89 2.09 12.71 3.53
N GLU A 90 2.16 12.06 4.68
CA GLU A 90 3.20 11.10 4.96
C GLU A 90 2.75 9.76 4.38
N ALA A 91 3.37 9.32 3.29
CA ALA A 91 2.94 8.12 2.59
C ALA A 91 4.12 7.25 2.18
N THR A 92 3.92 5.95 2.26
CA THR A 92 4.88 4.95 1.81
C THR A 92 4.13 3.85 1.06
N THR A 93 4.86 3.00 0.36
CA THR A 93 4.29 1.89 -0.41
C THR A 93 4.59 0.56 0.28
N LEU A 94 3.59 -0.31 0.39
CA LEU A 94 3.82 -1.67 0.91
C LEU A 94 4.65 -2.45 -0.11
N ALA A 95 5.84 -2.86 0.29
CA ALA A 95 6.76 -3.59 -0.58
C ALA A 95 6.16 -4.92 -1.01
N GLY A 96 6.16 -5.17 -2.32
CA GLY A 96 5.58 -6.38 -2.88
C GLY A 96 4.07 -6.40 -2.95
N GLY A 97 3.41 -5.36 -2.44
CA GLY A 97 1.95 -5.25 -2.46
C GLY A 97 1.26 -6.44 -1.80
N MET A 98 0.07 -6.78 -2.28
CA MET A 98 -0.68 -7.92 -1.74
C MET A 98 0.02 -9.25 -1.94
N SER A 99 0.79 -9.40 -3.00
CA SER A 99 1.57 -10.63 -3.21
C SER A 99 2.61 -10.82 -2.10
N GLY A 100 3.30 -9.74 -1.72
CA GLY A 100 4.24 -9.77 -0.61
C GLY A 100 3.54 -10.03 0.72
N TRP A 101 2.40 -9.39 0.95
CA TRP A 101 1.63 -9.58 2.17
C TRP A 101 1.16 -11.03 2.33
N ARG A 102 0.65 -11.64 1.26
CA ARG A 102 0.23 -13.05 1.29
C ARG A 102 1.39 -13.97 1.61
N GLY A 103 2.54 -13.73 1.02
CA GLY A 103 3.75 -14.51 1.29
C GLY A 103 4.15 -14.41 2.75
N TYR A 104 4.08 -13.22 3.32
CA TYR A 104 4.36 -12.98 4.73
C TYR A 104 3.40 -13.76 5.63
N GLN A 105 2.09 -13.65 5.37
CA GLN A 105 1.06 -14.32 6.17
C GLN A 105 1.17 -15.83 6.11
N SER A 106 1.49 -16.39 4.94
CA SER A 106 1.62 -17.82 4.78
C SER A 106 2.97 -18.36 5.25
N GLY A 107 3.93 -17.47 5.54
CA GLY A 107 5.26 -17.86 5.96
C GLY A 107 6.04 -18.58 4.86
N THR A 108 5.78 -18.28 3.60
CA THR A 108 6.41 -18.97 2.48
C THR A 108 7.91 -18.68 2.41
N LEU A 109 8.66 -19.66 1.93
CA LEU A 109 10.09 -19.51 1.71
C LEU A 109 10.37 -18.39 0.72
N GLY A 110 9.53 -18.27 -0.32
CA GLY A 110 9.68 -17.23 -1.32
C GLY A 110 9.61 -15.83 -0.71
N TYR A 111 8.68 -15.61 0.22
CA TYR A 111 8.61 -14.32 0.91
C TYR A 111 9.87 -14.07 1.75
N LYS A 112 10.34 -15.10 2.47
CA LYS A 112 11.51 -14.95 3.34
C LYS A 112 12.74 -14.54 2.54
N ILE A 113 12.93 -15.12 1.37
CA ILE A 113 14.03 -14.77 0.49
C ILE A 113 13.87 -13.35 -0.03
N ARG A 114 12.68 -12.97 -0.50
CA ARG A 114 12.43 -11.63 -1.01
C ARG A 114 12.61 -10.57 0.09
N SER A 115 12.14 -10.86 1.29
CA SER A 115 12.29 -9.94 2.42
C SER A 115 13.76 -9.70 2.73
N LEU A 116 14.58 -10.73 2.68
CA LEU A 116 16.02 -10.59 2.88
C LEU A 116 16.64 -9.68 1.82
N LEU A 117 16.26 -9.85 0.54
CA LEU A 117 16.75 -9.01 -0.54
C LEU A 117 16.32 -7.56 -0.36
N TRP A 118 15.10 -7.31 0.10
CA TRP A 118 14.64 -5.95 0.37
C TRP A 118 15.48 -5.24 1.43
N ARG A 119 16.04 -5.99 2.37
CA ARG A 119 16.90 -5.41 3.42
C ARG A 119 18.26 -4.95 2.89
N LEU A 120 18.65 -5.42 1.71
CA LEU A 120 19.93 -5.06 1.10
C LEU A 120 19.87 -3.78 0.28
N TYR A 121 18.71 -3.19 0.10
CA TYR A 121 18.53 -1.96 -0.70
C TYR A 121 18.47 -0.70 0.15
#